data_10562d4e6e4ea29ea034b4ac34447e21
#
_entry.id   10562d4e6e4ea29ea034b4ac34447e21
#
_cell.length_a   1.000
_cell.length_b   1.000
_cell.length_c   1.000
_cell.angle_alpha   90.00
_cell.angle_beta   90.00
_cell.angle_gamma   90.00
#
_symmetry.space_group_name_H-M   'P 1'
#
loop_
_entity.id
_entity.type
_entity.pdbx_description
1 polymer ?
#
loop_
_entity_poly.entity_id
_entity_poly.type
_entity_poly.pdbx_seq_one_letter_code
_entity_poly.pdbx_strand_id
1 'polypeptide(L)'
;MKILKFNSIDKTFRHDLEGVHWSRIYEYPLVLDLLDKYGANEDSYIHNTCWGWEGVHIWFKNILDKKYKNNINSDIRKSNEPNTCLYNIQHTPKEEWVEKFDFVLNISTLEEVSGDHIDVFKKSFSMVKPGGYFICTFDLPGLQLESFELLFGRKYEVSNSPIAGNNSEVIYHPFSHLKCGYMVIQK
;
A
#
# COMPACT_ATOMS: atom_id res chain seq x y z
N MET A 1 -14.38 8.23 8.97
CA MET A 1 -13.19 7.34 8.93
C MET A 1 -13.40 6.21 9.92
N LYS A 2 -13.35 4.96 9.45
CA LYS A 2 -13.48 3.75 10.27
C LYS A 2 -12.25 2.87 10.07
N ILE A 3 -11.49 2.61 11.13
CA ILE A 3 -10.31 1.75 11.09
C ILE A 3 -10.77 0.29 11.16
N LEU A 4 -10.54 -0.46 10.09
CA LEU A 4 -10.92 -1.88 10.00
C LEU A 4 -9.78 -2.78 10.41
N LYS A 5 -8.54 -2.43 10.02
CA LYS A 5 -7.31 -3.14 10.34
C LYS A 5 -6.19 -2.16 10.65
N PHE A 6 -5.33 -2.52 11.61
CA PHE A 6 -4.07 -1.86 11.93
C PHE A 6 -3.15 -2.88 12.61
N ASN A 7 -2.61 -3.78 11.82
CA ASN A 7 -1.98 -5.01 12.29
C ASN A 7 -0.69 -5.32 11.54
N SER A 8 0.13 -6.21 12.11
CA SER A 8 1.18 -6.88 11.31
C SER A 8 0.57 -7.76 10.21
N ILE A 9 1.32 -7.91 9.12
CA ILE A 9 0.98 -8.89 8.07
C ILE A 9 1.28 -10.28 8.64
N ASP A 10 0.35 -11.23 8.45
CA ASP A 10 0.55 -12.62 8.83
C ASP A 10 1.42 -13.33 7.79
N LYS A 11 2.35 -14.16 8.24
CA LYS A 11 3.23 -14.95 7.36
C LYS A 11 2.48 -15.91 6.43
N THR A 12 1.21 -16.21 6.69
CA THR A 12 0.37 -17.03 5.80
C THR A 12 0.06 -16.38 4.47
N PHE A 13 0.24 -15.04 4.36
CA PHE A 13 0.12 -14.32 3.09
C PHE A 13 1.32 -14.49 2.16
N ARG A 14 2.33 -15.26 2.56
CA ARG A 14 3.48 -15.51 1.70
C ARG A 14 3.07 -16.19 0.39
N HIS A 15 3.47 -15.57 -0.71
CA HIS A 15 3.41 -16.17 -2.04
C HIS A 15 4.74 -15.98 -2.73
N ASP A 16 5.37 -17.10 -3.10
CA ASP A 16 6.61 -17.07 -3.86
C ASP A 16 6.28 -16.72 -5.31
N LEU A 17 6.54 -15.48 -5.66
CA LEU A 17 6.30 -14.93 -6.98
C LEU A 17 7.64 -14.75 -7.67
N GLU A 18 7.80 -15.32 -8.87
CA GLU A 18 9.04 -15.21 -9.64
C GLU A 18 9.41 -13.73 -9.85
N GLY A 19 10.64 -13.38 -9.48
CA GLY A 19 11.15 -12.01 -9.56
C GLY A 19 10.61 -11.02 -8.52
N VAL A 20 9.73 -11.46 -7.61
CA VAL A 20 9.24 -10.63 -6.49
C VAL A 20 10.00 -10.99 -5.23
N HIS A 21 10.62 -10.00 -4.62
CA HIS A 21 11.45 -10.17 -3.44
C HIS A 21 10.96 -9.31 -2.29
N TRP A 22 11.57 -9.47 -1.10
CA TRP A 22 11.33 -8.64 0.04
C TRP A 22 9.92 -8.77 0.62
N SER A 23 9.44 -7.75 1.33
CA SER A 23 8.09 -7.69 1.87
C SER A 23 7.00 -7.86 0.82
N ARG A 24 7.29 -7.59 -0.46
CA ARG A 24 6.33 -7.69 -1.58
C ARG A 24 5.75 -9.08 -1.77
N ILE A 25 6.48 -10.14 -1.38
CA ILE A 25 5.96 -11.53 -1.39
C ILE A 25 4.81 -11.73 -0.39
N TYR A 26 4.64 -10.84 0.59
CA TYR A 26 3.53 -10.82 1.54
C TYR A 26 2.52 -9.73 1.22
N GLU A 27 3.01 -8.55 0.85
CA GLU A 27 2.17 -7.36 0.68
C GLU A 27 1.26 -7.45 -0.53
N TYR A 28 1.79 -7.85 -1.68
CA TYR A 28 0.99 -7.96 -2.90
C TYR A 28 -0.13 -8.99 -2.79
N PRO A 29 0.12 -10.24 -2.31
CA PRO A 29 -0.96 -11.19 -2.06
C PRO A 29 -1.99 -10.69 -1.06
N LEU A 30 -1.56 -10.07 0.04
CA LEU A 30 -2.46 -9.46 1.01
C LEU A 30 -3.34 -8.38 0.39
N VAL A 31 -2.76 -7.47 -0.39
CA VAL A 31 -3.53 -6.37 -1.01
C VAL A 31 -4.54 -6.91 -1.99
N LEU A 32 -4.20 -7.94 -2.79
CA LEU A 32 -5.15 -8.59 -3.70
C LEU A 32 -6.31 -9.25 -2.94
N ASP A 33 -6.01 -9.97 -1.84
CA ASP A 33 -7.03 -10.56 -0.97
C ASP A 33 -7.93 -9.49 -0.34
N LEU A 34 -7.36 -8.37 0.10
CA LEU A 34 -8.13 -7.26 0.67
C LEU A 34 -9.04 -6.59 -0.37
N LEU A 35 -8.56 -6.40 -1.60
CA LEU A 35 -9.38 -5.89 -2.69
C LEU A 35 -10.60 -6.79 -2.93
N ASP A 36 -10.39 -8.09 -3.04
CA ASP A 36 -11.47 -9.06 -3.23
C ASP A 36 -12.41 -9.08 -2.02
N LYS A 37 -11.88 -9.11 -0.81
CA LYS A 37 -12.64 -9.12 0.45
C LYS A 37 -13.54 -7.90 0.61
N TYR A 38 -13.09 -6.71 0.18
CA TYR A 38 -13.86 -5.47 0.27
C TYR A 38 -14.64 -5.14 -1.00
N GLY A 39 -14.81 -6.12 -1.89
CA GLY A 39 -15.75 -6.06 -2.99
C GLY A 39 -15.25 -5.30 -4.22
N ALA A 40 -13.93 -5.21 -4.42
CA ALA A 40 -13.40 -4.67 -5.67
C ALA A 40 -13.85 -5.54 -6.86
N ASN A 41 -14.29 -4.90 -7.93
CA ASN A 41 -14.72 -5.54 -9.17
C ASN A 41 -14.09 -4.82 -10.38
N GLU A 42 -14.34 -5.32 -11.59
CA GLU A 42 -13.70 -4.82 -12.80
C GLU A 42 -13.94 -3.33 -13.08
N ASP A 43 -15.04 -2.76 -12.57
CA ASP A 43 -15.42 -1.37 -12.76
C ASP A 43 -14.94 -0.45 -11.60
N SER A 44 -14.33 -1.02 -10.56
CA SER A 44 -13.81 -0.24 -9.42
C SER A 44 -12.73 0.74 -9.84
N TYR A 45 -12.80 1.96 -9.31
CA TYR A 45 -11.76 2.98 -9.46
C TYR A 45 -10.66 2.73 -8.43
N ILE A 46 -9.48 2.35 -8.89
CA ILE A 46 -8.33 2.07 -8.03
C ILE A 46 -7.20 3.04 -8.33
N HIS A 47 -6.62 3.60 -7.30
CA HIS A 47 -5.39 4.36 -7.39
C HIS A 47 -4.25 3.64 -6.66
N ASN A 48 -3.35 3.04 -7.41
CA ASN A 48 -2.12 2.47 -6.89
C ASN A 48 -1.06 3.57 -6.82
N THR A 49 -0.93 4.18 -5.65
CA THR A 49 0.04 5.26 -5.42
C THR A 49 1.44 4.70 -5.20
N CYS A 50 2.46 5.37 -5.76
CA CYS A 50 3.86 4.95 -5.63
C CYS A 50 4.08 3.50 -6.05
N TRP A 51 3.67 3.19 -7.26
CA TRP A 51 3.67 1.82 -7.78
C TRP A 51 5.08 1.22 -7.99
N GLY A 52 6.15 2.06 -7.87
CA GLY A 52 7.53 1.61 -7.89
C GLY A 52 8.20 1.59 -9.27
N TRP A 53 7.53 2.04 -10.32
CA TRP A 53 7.98 2.41 -11.67
C TRP A 53 8.74 1.36 -12.52
N GLU A 54 9.30 0.31 -11.94
CA GLU A 54 10.02 -0.76 -12.68
C GLU A 54 10.12 -2.09 -11.92
N GLY A 55 10.73 -3.08 -12.54
CA GLY A 55 11.09 -4.35 -11.93
C GLY A 55 9.90 -5.14 -11.42
N VAL A 56 10.01 -5.65 -10.20
CA VAL A 56 8.98 -6.47 -9.53
C VAL A 56 7.62 -5.77 -9.39
N HIS A 57 7.63 -4.44 -9.40
CA HIS A 57 6.41 -3.64 -9.27
C HIS A 57 5.55 -3.69 -10.53
N ILE A 58 6.15 -3.91 -11.70
CA ILE A 58 5.44 -4.08 -12.98
C ILE A 58 4.50 -5.28 -12.92
N TRP A 59 4.90 -6.36 -12.25
CA TRP A 59 4.05 -7.54 -12.07
C TRP A 59 2.73 -7.18 -11.37
N PHE A 60 2.79 -6.50 -10.24
CA PHE A 60 1.61 -6.11 -9.46
C PHE A 60 0.74 -5.10 -10.22
N LYS A 61 1.38 -4.07 -10.81
CA LYS A 61 0.72 -3.09 -11.68
C LYS A 61 -0.06 -3.77 -12.81
N ASN A 62 0.56 -4.72 -13.50
CA ASN A 62 -0.08 -5.42 -14.62
C ASN A 62 -1.26 -6.29 -14.20
N ILE A 63 -1.24 -6.86 -12.99
CA ILE A 63 -2.40 -7.55 -12.42
C ILE A 63 -3.54 -6.56 -12.21
N LEU A 64 -3.27 -5.41 -11.60
CA LEU A 64 -4.28 -4.39 -11.39
C LEU A 64 -4.86 -3.88 -12.70
N ASP A 65 -4.01 -3.56 -13.68
CA ASP A 65 -4.45 -3.08 -15.01
C ASP A 65 -5.31 -4.11 -15.76
N LYS A 66 -4.98 -5.39 -15.62
CA LYS A 66 -5.75 -6.46 -16.25
C LYS A 66 -7.10 -6.69 -15.58
N LYS A 67 -7.16 -6.55 -14.25
CA LYS A 67 -8.34 -6.88 -13.44
C LYS A 67 -9.32 -5.72 -13.32
N TYR A 68 -8.84 -4.48 -13.36
CA TYR A 68 -9.63 -3.29 -13.08
C TYR A 68 -9.52 -2.26 -14.20
N LYS A 69 -10.63 -1.97 -14.88
CA LYS A 69 -10.68 -1.06 -16.05
C LYS A 69 -10.31 0.39 -15.70
N ASN A 70 -10.56 0.80 -14.46
CA ASN A 70 -10.37 2.18 -13.97
C ASN A 70 -9.17 2.28 -13.01
N ASN A 71 -8.13 1.45 -13.23
CA ASN A 71 -6.92 1.52 -12.45
C ASN A 71 -5.99 2.63 -12.94
N ILE A 72 -5.40 3.38 -12.01
CA ILE A 72 -4.35 4.38 -12.24
C ILE A 72 -3.17 4.05 -11.34
N ASN A 73 -1.98 4.06 -11.92
CA ASN A 73 -0.72 3.89 -11.19
C ASN A 73 0.05 5.20 -11.21
N SER A 74 0.45 5.71 -10.06
CA SER A 74 1.22 6.95 -9.97
C SER A 74 2.53 6.77 -9.24
N ASP A 75 3.54 7.55 -9.62
CA ASP A 75 4.83 7.58 -8.95
C ASP A 75 5.47 8.97 -9.10
N ILE A 76 6.46 9.29 -8.26
CA ILE A 76 7.29 10.49 -8.40
C ILE A 76 8.23 10.41 -9.60
N ARG A 77 8.42 9.24 -10.17
CA ARG A 77 9.24 8.98 -11.33
C ARG A 77 8.36 8.78 -12.56
N LYS A 78 8.80 9.37 -13.68
CA LYS A 78 8.10 9.18 -14.94
C LYS A 78 8.32 7.77 -15.46
N SER A 79 7.26 7.14 -15.92
CA SER A 79 7.29 5.84 -16.60
C SER A 79 6.63 5.94 -17.97
N ASN A 80 7.03 5.06 -18.89
CA ASN A 80 6.38 4.87 -20.19
C ASN A 80 5.37 3.72 -20.18
N GLU A 81 5.21 3.05 -19.02
CA GLU A 81 4.22 2.00 -18.86
C GLU A 81 2.80 2.55 -19.01
N PRO A 82 1.86 1.80 -19.60
CA PRO A 82 0.47 2.23 -19.72
C PRO A 82 -0.18 2.42 -18.35
N ASN A 83 -1.23 3.24 -18.32
CA ASN A 83 -2.00 3.59 -17.11
C ASN A 83 -1.14 4.13 -15.97
N THR A 84 -0.05 4.83 -16.30
CA THR A 84 0.83 5.48 -15.31
C THR A 84 0.78 7.00 -15.44
N CYS A 85 1.00 7.68 -14.32
CA CYS A 85 1.12 9.13 -14.30
C CYS A 85 2.14 9.60 -13.25
N LEU A 86 2.70 10.78 -13.50
CA LEU A 86 3.60 11.45 -12.58
C LEU A 86 2.80 12.11 -11.45
N TYR A 87 3.04 11.70 -10.22
CA TYR A 87 2.43 12.32 -9.05
C TYR A 87 3.26 12.03 -7.79
N ASN A 88 3.48 13.07 -6.99
CA ASN A 88 4.11 12.95 -5.68
C ASN A 88 3.03 12.97 -4.59
N ILE A 89 2.90 11.90 -3.82
CA ILE A 89 1.89 11.77 -2.75
C ILE A 89 2.05 12.80 -1.62
N GLN A 90 3.20 13.46 -1.52
CA GLN A 90 3.42 14.57 -0.59
C GLN A 90 2.73 15.88 -1.03
N HIS A 91 2.32 15.97 -2.30
CA HIS A 91 1.58 17.11 -2.82
C HIS A 91 0.07 16.96 -2.58
N THR A 92 -0.65 18.07 -2.63
CA THR A 92 -2.12 18.06 -2.66
C THR A 92 -2.60 17.26 -3.87
N PRO A 93 -3.55 16.34 -3.71
CA PRO A 93 -4.14 15.63 -4.84
C PRO A 93 -4.74 16.58 -5.87
N LYS A 94 -4.79 16.13 -7.12
CA LYS A 94 -5.53 16.84 -8.15
C LYS A 94 -7.00 16.93 -7.74
N GLU A 95 -7.66 18.03 -8.10
CA GLU A 95 -9.06 18.26 -7.74
C GLU A 95 -9.97 17.12 -8.23
N GLU A 96 -9.75 16.65 -9.47
CA GLU A 96 -10.51 15.55 -10.06
C GLU A 96 -10.24 14.16 -9.41
N TRP A 97 -9.32 14.09 -8.47
CA TRP A 97 -9.01 12.86 -7.72
C TRP A 97 -9.62 12.85 -6.31
N VAL A 98 -10.03 13.99 -5.80
CA VAL A 98 -10.66 14.08 -4.48
C VAL A 98 -11.96 13.29 -4.48
N GLU A 99 -12.11 12.38 -3.51
CA GLU A 99 -13.29 11.51 -3.33
C GLU A 99 -13.67 10.66 -4.57
N LYS A 100 -12.69 10.32 -5.39
CA LYS A 100 -12.91 9.62 -6.65
C LYS A 100 -12.81 8.09 -6.55
N PHE A 101 -11.84 7.59 -5.78
CA PHE A 101 -11.44 6.19 -5.87
C PHE A 101 -12.18 5.31 -4.87
N ASP A 102 -12.62 4.13 -5.33
CA ASP A 102 -13.12 3.06 -4.46
C ASP A 102 -12.03 2.56 -3.53
N PHE A 103 -10.81 2.46 -4.08
CA PHE A 103 -9.63 2.02 -3.36
C PHE A 103 -8.44 2.91 -3.68
N VAL A 104 -7.76 3.37 -2.64
CA VAL A 104 -6.44 4.00 -2.74
C VAL A 104 -5.45 3.06 -2.06
N LEU A 105 -4.46 2.62 -2.83
CA LEU A 105 -3.41 1.71 -2.38
C LEU A 105 -2.13 2.48 -2.14
N ASN A 106 -1.49 2.24 -1.01
CA ASN A 106 -0.18 2.77 -0.68
C ASN A 106 0.67 1.63 -0.10
N ILE A 107 1.55 1.08 -0.93
CA ILE A 107 2.27 -0.16 -0.59
C ILE A 107 3.73 0.18 -0.29
N SER A 108 4.14 0.00 0.96
CA SER A 108 5.49 0.32 1.47
C SER A 108 6.03 1.65 0.93
N THR A 109 5.33 2.72 1.24
CA THR A 109 5.70 4.06 0.76
C THR A 109 5.60 5.12 1.83
N LEU A 110 4.59 5.06 2.72
CA LEU A 110 4.44 6.08 3.77
C LEU A 110 5.66 6.18 4.66
N GLU A 111 6.30 5.06 4.95
CA GLU A 111 7.51 4.99 5.76
C GLU A 111 8.76 5.55 5.06
N GLU A 112 8.71 5.65 3.74
CA GLU A 112 9.82 6.13 2.91
C GLU A 112 9.76 7.64 2.62
N VAL A 113 8.61 8.28 2.89
CA VAL A 113 8.48 9.72 2.65
C VAL A 113 9.13 10.51 3.76
N SER A 114 9.74 11.65 3.40
CA SER A 114 10.26 12.59 4.39
C SER A 114 9.13 13.43 5.00
N GLY A 115 9.23 13.72 6.30
CA GLY A 115 8.32 14.64 6.98
C GLY A 115 7.19 13.96 7.74
N ASP A 116 6.01 14.58 7.76
CA ASP A 116 4.85 14.10 8.53
C ASP A 116 4.06 13.06 7.75
N HIS A 117 4.15 11.80 8.17
CA HIS A 117 3.42 10.68 7.56
C HIS A 117 1.89 10.83 7.68
N ILE A 118 1.41 11.51 8.73
CA ILE A 118 -0.02 11.77 8.91
C ILE A 118 -0.54 12.77 7.87
N ASP A 119 0.24 13.78 7.51
CA ASP A 119 -0.13 14.71 6.46
C ASP A 119 -0.24 14.00 5.10
N VAL A 120 0.75 13.18 4.76
CA VAL A 120 0.75 12.39 3.51
C VAL A 120 -0.39 11.38 3.49
N PHE A 121 -0.65 10.72 4.62
CA PHE A 121 -1.82 9.85 4.78
C PHE A 121 -3.13 10.60 4.51
N LYS A 122 -3.34 11.77 5.14
CA LYS A 122 -4.56 12.57 4.96
C LYS A 122 -4.77 12.99 3.50
N LYS A 123 -3.70 13.39 2.80
CA LYS A 123 -3.74 13.69 1.37
C LYS A 123 -4.16 12.48 0.55
N SER A 124 -3.55 11.33 0.76
CA SER A 124 -3.90 10.08 0.09
C SER A 124 -5.34 9.65 0.41
N PHE A 125 -5.73 9.75 1.68
CA PHE A 125 -7.08 9.40 2.13
C PHE A 125 -8.17 10.33 1.59
N SER A 126 -7.84 11.59 1.26
CA SER A 126 -8.79 12.53 0.65
C SER A 126 -9.27 12.05 -0.73
N MET A 127 -8.46 11.27 -1.43
CA MET A 127 -8.79 10.69 -2.74
C MET A 127 -9.80 9.54 -2.68
N VAL A 128 -9.96 8.91 -1.51
CA VAL A 128 -10.94 7.84 -1.30
C VAL A 128 -12.35 8.42 -1.33
N LYS A 129 -13.27 7.82 -2.08
CA LYS A 129 -14.68 8.23 -2.09
C LYS A 129 -15.39 7.85 -0.78
N PRO A 130 -16.52 8.47 -0.42
CA PRO A 130 -17.34 8.02 0.69
C PRO A 130 -17.71 6.53 0.55
N GLY A 131 -17.46 5.73 1.62
CA GLY A 131 -17.65 4.28 1.62
C GLY A 131 -16.51 3.46 1.01
N GLY A 132 -15.55 4.11 0.34
CA GLY A 132 -14.36 3.46 -0.22
C GLY A 132 -13.29 3.16 0.84
N TYR A 133 -12.16 2.63 0.38
CA TYR A 133 -11.11 2.09 1.26
C TYR A 133 -9.73 2.66 0.93
N PHE A 134 -8.99 2.99 1.97
CA PHE A 134 -7.55 3.17 1.93
C PHE A 134 -6.88 1.90 2.44
N ILE A 135 -6.01 1.31 1.63
CA ILE A 135 -5.22 0.13 1.97
C ILE A 135 -3.76 0.52 1.91
N CYS A 136 -3.07 0.38 3.02
CA CYS A 136 -1.66 0.71 3.12
C CYS A 136 -0.89 -0.44 3.77
N THR A 137 0.23 -0.81 3.19
CA THR A 137 1.25 -1.63 3.84
C THR A 137 2.46 -0.75 4.18
N PHE A 138 3.24 -1.16 5.15
CA PHE A 138 4.39 -0.39 5.61
C PHE A 138 5.40 -1.28 6.33
N ASP A 139 6.66 -0.85 6.34
CA ASP A 139 7.72 -1.48 7.08
C ASP A 139 7.98 -0.74 8.42
N LEU A 140 8.24 -1.52 9.48
CA LEU A 140 8.65 -1.00 10.77
C LEU A 140 10.15 -1.30 11.00
N PRO A 141 10.90 -0.31 11.53
CA PRO A 141 10.46 0.88 12.26
C PRO A 141 10.22 2.15 11.41
N GLY A 142 10.20 2.09 10.07
CA GLY A 142 10.12 3.27 9.20
C GLY A 142 8.89 4.16 9.43
N LEU A 143 7.69 3.56 9.62
CA LEU A 143 6.48 4.33 9.85
C LEU A 143 6.49 5.05 11.21
N GLN A 144 5.98 6.30 11.25
CA GLN A 144 5.74 7.05 12.49
C GLN A 144 4.55 6.45 13.27
N LEU A 145 4.72 5.22 13.76
CA LEU A 145 3.67 4.38 14.30
C LEU A 145 2.87 5.05 15.42
N GLU A 146 3.54 5.69 16.37
CA GLU A 146 2.91 6.37 17.51
C GLU A 146 1.94 7.48 17.07
N SER A 147 2.29 8.20 15.99
CA SER A 147 1.42 9.22 15.42
C SER A 147 0.11 8.62 14.86
N PHE A 148 0.19 7.45 14.23
CA PHE A 148 -0.99 6.73 13.75
C PHE A 148 -1.80 6.13 14.88
N GLU A 149 -1.17 5.57 15.92
CA GLU A 149 -1.86 5.09 17.11
C GLU A 149 -2.66 6.20 17.79
N LEU A 150 -2.06 7.40 17.90
CA LEU A 150 -2.72 8.59 18.46
C LEU A 150 -3.88 9.04 17.57
N LEU A 151 -3.67 9.14 16.25
CA LEU A 151 -4.71 9.55 15.29
C LEU A 151 -5.91 8.60 15.32
N PHE A 152 -5.66 7.30 15.43
CA PHE A 152 -6.70 6.28 15.40
C PHE A 152 -7.34 6.01 16.77
N GLY A 153 -6.72 6.46 17.86
CA GLY A 153 -7.11 6.08 19.23
C GLY A 153 -7.01 4.58 19.47
N ARG A 154 -6.12 3.90 18.73
CA ARG A 154 -5.98 2.44 18.72
C ARG A 154 -4.52 2.04 18.63
N LYS A 155 -4.14 1.03 19.42
CA LYS A 155 -2.79 0.46 19.34
C LYS A 155 -2.64 -0.46 18.11
N TYR A 156 -1.42 -0.46 17.58
CA TYR A 156 -1.02 -1.40 16.54
C TYR A 156 -1.00 -2.83 17.12
N GLU A 157 -1.64 -3.75 16.41
CA GLU A 157 -1.72 -5.15 16.85
C GLU A 157 -0.59 -5.98 16.19
N VAL A 158 0.32 -6.48 17.00
CA VAL A 158 1.38 -7.40 16.55
C VAL A 158 0.79 -8.81 16.55
N SER A 159 0.72 -9.40 15.37
CA SER A 159 0.35 -10.80 15.17
C SER A 159 1.58 -11.64 14.80
N ASN A 160 1.36 -12.79 14.18
CA ASN A 160 2.40 -13.70 13.68
C ASN A 160 3.14 -13.09 12.46
N SER A 161 3.75 -11.91 12.65
CA SER A 161 4.42 -11.16 11.59
C SER A 161 5.67 -11.89 11.10
N PRO A 162 5.88 -11.98 9.78
CA PRO A 162 7.19 -12.32 9.28
C PRO A 162 8.17 -11.23 9.72
N ILE A 163 9.36 -11.64 10.11
CA ILE A 163 10.48 -10.72 10.23
C ILE A 163 11.15 -10.75 8.86
N ALA A 164 10.96 -9.72 8.06
CA ALA A 164 11.69 -9.58 6.83
C ALA A 164 13.19 -9.59 7.16
N GLY A 165 13.95 -10.48 6.55
CA GLY A 165 15.40 -10.58 6.72
C GLY A 165 15.92 -11.65 7.68
N ASN A 166 15.12 -12.24 8.57
CA ASN A 166 15.53 -13.41 9.37
C ASN A 166 15.19 -14.76 8.71
N ASN A 167 14.53 -14.76 7.59
CA ASN A 167 14.38 -15.95 6.78
C ASN A 167 15.57 -16.02 5.83
N SER A 168 16.27 -17.15 5.83
CA SER A 168 17.31 -17.52 4.84
C SER A 168 16.84 -17.41 3.38
N GLU A 169 15.59 -17.11 3.17
CA GLU A 169 14.89 -16.99 1.90
C GLU A 169 14.71 -15.54 1.43
N VAL A 170 14.95 -14.53 2.30
CA VAL A 170 15.02 -13.09 1.91
C VAL A 170 16.48 -12.64 1.96
N ILE A 171 17.31 -13.26 1.12
CA ILE A 171 18.77 -13.25 1.19
C ILE A 171 19.42 -11.89 0.87
N TYR A 172 18.71 -10.87 0.43
CA TYR A 172 19.36 -9.72 -0.22
C TYR A 172 19.08 -8.34 0.36
N HIS A 173 18.54 -8.20 1.57
CA HIS A 173 18.32 -6.86 2.11
C HIS A 173 19.20 -6.57 3.33
N PRO A 174 19.89 -5.39 3.34
CA PRO A 174 20.75 -4.99 4.47
C PRO A 174 19.99 -4.68 5.77
N PHE A 175 18.66 -4.59 5.73
CA PHE A 175 17.82 -4.29 6.90
C PHE A 175 17.16 -5.57 7.44
N SER A 176 17.95 -6.35 8.19
CA SER A 176 17.58 -7.69 8.64
C SER A 176 16.46 -7.80 9.69
N HIS A 177 15.71 -6.74 9.99
CA HIS A 177 14.74 -6.73 11.10
C HIS A 177 13.43 -5.99 10.82
N LEU A 178 13.10 -5.71 9.55
CA LEU A 178 11.85 -5.02 9.23
C LEU A 178 10.65 -5.93 9.48
N LYS A 179 9.66 -5.38 10.16
CA LYS A 179 8.36 -6.01 10.37
C LYS A 179 7.36 -5.37 9.43
N CYS A 180 6.67 -6.20 8.66
CA CYS A 180 5.66 -5.71 7.73
C CYS A 180 4.32 -5.53 8.44
N GLY A 181 3.75 -4.34 8.33
CA GLY A 181 2.44 -4.01 8.84
C GLY A 181 1.48 -3.57 7.73
N TYR A 182 0.20 -3.47 8.07
CA TYR A 182 -0.80 -2.92 7.17
C TYR A 182 -1.93 -2.24 7.92
N MET A 183 -2.60 -1.31 7.22
CA MET A 183 -3.83 -0.70 7.68
C MET A 183 -4.89 -0.74 6.59
N VAL A 184 -6.14 -0.90 7.00
CA VAL A 184 -7.32 -0.75 6.15
C VAL A 184 -8.29 0.20 6.81
N ILE A 185 -8.63 1.26 6.10
CA ILE A 185 -9.46 2.35 6.61
C ILE A 185 -10.58 2.62 5.62
N GLN A 186 -11.82 2.60 6.11
CA GLN A 186 -13.00 2.98 5.33
C GLN A 186 -13.34 4.46 5.56
N LYS A 187 -13.64 5.17 4.48
CA LYS A 187 -14.10 6.57 4.52
C LYS A 187 -15.58 6.69 4.82
#